data_6103c18f877c1b3391c44415d059ae9b
#
_entry.id   6103c18f877c1b3391c44415d059ae9b
#
_cell.length_a   1.000
_cell.length_b   1.000
_cell.length_c   1.000
_cell.angle_alpha   90.00
_cell.angle_beta   90.00
_cell.angle_gamma   90.00
#
_symmetry.space_group_name_H-M   'P 1'
#
loop_
_entity.id
_entity.type
_entity.pdbx_description
1 polymer ?
#
loop_
_entity_poly.entity_id
_entity_poly.type
_entity_poly.pdbx_seq_one_letter_code
_entity_poly.pdbx_strand_id
1 'polypeptide(L)'
;LVGSEMCIRDRVNTPAGEESQAEQPPGGQIVLEGEMRAVWVPYLSLDQSKIGQGQEAFQKAFDEIVSQAKEYGLNTLIVHVRPFGDAMYPSEIYPWSHLLTGTQGGDPGFDPLEYMVRKTHEAGMQFHAWLNPLRIQSKGTPSILAPDHLYTQWREDSDPNNDDWVVDWEEGKYFNPAYPEVREKIIEGIREIVENYPVDAIHFDDYFYPTSDGAFDEKAYQAYTESVGEGVPLTLPQWRIANINTLVSGVYSAIKSINPQVQFGISPQGNITNDLNMGADVETWASQKGYVDYLCPQIYVNFDHPLLPFNQTADQWRQMTTAEGVKLYIGLAVYKAGSEDADSGTWNGKTDILQREIEYSRSLGCDGIMLYSWDYMDTSQTQEEVANVIKIFQEGSGN
;
A
#
# COMPACT_ATOMS: atom_id res chain seq x y z
N LEU A 1 66.97 34.45 19.82
CA LEU A 1 68.13 34.22 18.97
C LEU A 1 67.80 33.11 17.99
N VAL A 2 67.46 33.48 16.75
CA VAL A 2 68.09 33.09 15.49
C VAL A 2 67.97 31.58 15.21
N GLY A 3 67.41 31.13 14.16
CA GLY A 3 67.42 31.42 12.75
C GLY A 3 66.54 30.47 11.94
N SER A 4 66.14 31.01 10.89
CA SER A 4 65.52 30.44 9.74
C SER A 4 66.24 29.24 9.14
N GLU A 5 65.48 28.30 8.59
CA GLU A 5 65.76 27.83 7.22
C GLU A 5 64.56 27.12 6.62
N MET A 6 64.22 27.60 5.48
CA MET A 6 63.13 27.19 4.57
C MET A 6 63.63 26.00 3.75
N CYS A 7 63.00 24.84 3.87
CA CYS A 7 63.17 23.75 2.92
C CYS A 7 61.89 23.48 2.18
N ILE A 8 61.88 23.92 0.93
CA ILE A 8 60.94 23.53 -0.12
C ILE A 8 61.11 22.02 -0.33
N ARG A 9 60.05 21.26 -0.16
CA ARG A 9 59.94 19.90 -0.69
C ARG A 9 58.72 19.80 -1.60
N ASP A 10 59.05 19.30 -2.76
CA ASP A 10 58.17 19.06 -3.89
C ASP A 10 56.87 18.34 -3.50
N ARG A 11 55.76 18.87 -4.00
CA ARG A 11 54.50 18.19 -4.02
C ARG A 11 54.52 17.08 -5.06
N VAL A 12 54.59 15.83 -4.64
CA VAL A 12 54.25 14.69 -5.42
C VAL A 12 52.71 14.67 -5.52
N ASN A 13 52.19 14.86 -6.70
CA ASN A 13 50.75 14.64 -7.03
C ASN A 13 50.42 13.17 -6.81
N THR A 14 49.69 12.85 -5.77
CA THR A 14 48.97 11.58 -5.64
C THR A 14 47.64 11.77 -6.35
N PRO A 15 47.20 10.86 -7.25
CA PRO A 15 45.89 10.95 -7.84
C PRO A 15 44.82 10.82 -6.72
N ALA A 16 43.81 11.71 -6.79
CA ALA A 16 42.64 11.62 -5.98
C ALA A 16 42.03 10.22 -6.12
N GLY A 17 41.84 9.55 -4.99
CA GLY A 17 41.10 8.30 -4.95
C GLY A 17 39.71 8.53 -5.52
N GLU A 18 39.31 7.70 -6.46
CA GLU A 18 37.94 7.56 -6.90
C GLU A 18 37.11 7.23 -5.66
N GLU A 19 36.27 8.17 -5.22
CA GLU A 19 35.14 7.88 -4.35
C GLU A 19 34.28 6.89 -5.13
N SER A 20 34.19 5.68 -4.64
CA SER A 20 33.22 4.68 -5.07
C SER A 20 31.84 5.32 -4.95
N GLN A 21 31.33 5.83 -6.07
CA GLN A 21 29.93 6.13 -6.19
C GLN A 21 29.22 4.78 -6.01
N ALA A 22 28.48 4.64 -4.92
CA ALA A 22 27.49 3.58 -4.80
C ALA A 22 26.63 3.67 -6.08
N GLU A 23 26.62 2.63 -6.88
CA GLU A 23 25.76 2.55 -8.05
C GLU A 23 24.32 2.76 -7.56
N GLN A 24 23.71 3.88 -7.96
CA GLN A 24 22.27 4.05 -7.80
C GLN A 24 21.60 2.91 -8.58
N PRO A 25 20.58 2.26 -8.00
CA PRO A 25 19.84 1.23 -8.70
C PRO A 25 19.35 1.81 -10.06
N PRO A 26 19.42 1.04 -11.15
CA PRO A 26 19.02 1.51 -12.46
C PRO A 26 17.52 1.81 -12.49
N GLY A 27 17.17 3.08 -12.63
CA GLY A 27 15.80 3.59 -12.71
C GLY A 27 15.48 4.51 -11.54
N GLY A 28 15.53 5.83 -11.73
CA GLY A 28 14.97 6.80 -10.77
C GLY A 28 13.44 6.70 -10.75
N GLN A 29 12.81 7.20 -9.66
CA GLN A 29 11.35 7.30 -9.56
C GLN A 29 10.77 8.08 -10.74
N ILE A 30 9.57 7.66 -11.16
CA ILE A 30 8.81 8.38 -12.20
C ILE A 30 8.11 9.58 -11.55
N VAL A 31 8.38 10.77 -12.04
CA VAL A 31 7.66 11.98 -11.62
C VAL A 31 6.43 12.15 -12.50
N LEU A 32 5.25 12.14 -11.88
CA LEU A 32 4.00 12.44 -12.59
C LEU A 32 3.82 13.94 -12.73
N GLU A 33 3.57 14.38 -13.94
CA GLU A 33 3.07 15.73 -14.22
C GLU A 33 1.54 15.68 -14.28
N GLY A 34 0.87 16.35 -13.33
CA GLY A 34 -0.58 16.45 -13.30
C GLY A 34 -1.29 15.33 -12.51
N GLU A 35 -2.47 14.97 -12.99
CA GLU A 35 -3.39 14.04 -12.33
C GLU A 35 -2.87 12.61 -12.28
N MET A 36 -2.90 11.97 -11.11
CA MET A 36 -2.70 10.54 -11.01
C MET A 36 -3.93 9.78 -11.54
N ARG A 37 -3.68 8.82 -12.43
CA ARG A 37 -4.70 7.91 -12.98
C ARG A 37 -4.20 6.50 -12.75
N ALA A 38 -4.62 5.93 -11.63
CA ALA A 38 -4.10 4.66 -11.14
C ALA A 38 -5.14 3.54 -11.21
N VAL A 39 -4.64 2.31 -11.20
CA VAL A 39 -5.45 1.12 -11.01
C VAL A 39 -4.78 0.19 -10.00
N TRP A 40 -5.59 -0.39 -9.10
CA TRP A 40 -5.14 -1.48 -8.24
C TRP A 40 -5.07 -2.79 -9.02
N VAL A 41 -3.93 -3.45 -8.92
CA VAL A 41 -3.70 -4.82 -9.41
C VAL A 41 -3.67 -5.75 -8.19
N PRO A 42 -4.80 -6.39 -7.84
CA PRO A 42 -4.87 -7.27 -6.68
C PRO A 42 -4.00 -8.51 -6.85
N TYR A 43 -3.62 -9.13 -5.74
CA TYR A 43 -2.81 -10.36 -5.76
C TYR A 43 -3.42 -11.48 -6.60
N LEU A 44 -4.75 -11.55 -6.67
CA LEU A 44 -5.46 -12.56 -7.48
C LEU A 44 -5.28 -12.36 -8.99
N SER A 45 -4.92 -11.16 -9.45
CA SER A 45 -4.64 -10.90 -10.88
C SER A 45 -3.34 -11.57 -11.32
N LEU A 46 -2.43 -11.85 -10.37
CA LEU A 46 -1.11 -12.45 -10.62
C LEU A 46 -0.96 -13.85 -10.00
N ASP A 47 -2.06 -14.48 -9.58
CA ASP A 47 -2.06 -15.85 -9.07
C ASP A 47 -1.74 -16.84 -10.19
N GLN A 48 -0.72 -17.68 -9.99
CA GLN A 48 -0.30 -18.70 -10.96
C GLN A 48 -1.43 -19.62 -11.42
N SER A 49 -2.46 -19.83 -10.61
CA SER A 49 -3.63 -20.63 -10.98
C SER A 49 -4.44 -20.01 -12.12
N LYS A 50 -4.32 -18.69 -12.30
CA LYS A 50 -4.97 -17.93 -13.38
C LYS A 50 -4.04 -17.69 -14.57
N ILE A 51 -2.79 -17.26 -14.28
CA ILE A 51 -1.86 -16.79 -15.30
C ILE A 51 -0.94 -17.88 -15.86
N GLY A 52 -0.89 -19.06 -15.20
CA GLY A 52 0.08 -20.12 -15.48
C GLY A 52 1.32 -20.06 -14.59
N GLN A 53 2.11 -21.14 -14.63
CA GLN A 53 3.26 -21.33 -13.75
C GLN A 53 4.55 -20.80 -14.37
N GLY A 54 5.44 -20.31 -13.50
CA GLY A 54 6.80 -19.95 -13.81
C GLY A 54 7.00 -18.55 -14.37
N GLN A 55 8.25 -18.19 -14.55
CA GLN A 55 8.68 -16.84 -14.91
C GLN A 55 8.06 -16.32 -16.21
N GLU A 56 8.04 -17.14 -17.26
CA GLU A 56 7.55 -16.72 -18.58
C GLU A 56 6.06 -16.37 -18.54
N ALA A 57 5.23 -17.21 -17.86
CA ALA A 57 3.81 -16.96 -17.71
C ALA A 57 3.54 -15.70 -16.89
N PHE A 58 4.28 -15.50 -15.80
CA PHE A 58 4.19 -14.30 -14.96
C PHE A 58 4.54 -13.03 -15.74
N GLN A 59 5.67 -13.05 -16.43
CA GLN A 59 6.14 -11.91 -17.23
C GLN A 59 5.14 -11.55 -18.33
N LYS A 60 4.63 -12.55 -19.06
CA LYS A 60 3.63 -12.33 -20.11
C LYS A 60 2.36 -11.68 -19.54
N ALA A 61 1.83 -12.19 -18.42
CA ALA A 61 0.63 -11.64 -17.80
C ALA A 61 0.84 -10.19 -17.35
N PHE A 62 1.99 -9.90 -16.74
CA PHE A 62 2.28 -8.54 -16.29
C PHE A 62 2.54 -7.57 -17.45
N ASP A 63 3.19 -8.01 -18.52
CA ASP A 63 3.38 -7.21 -19.74
C ASP A 63 2.04 -6.83 -20.40
N GLU A 64 1.05 -7.74 -20.38
CA GLU A 64 -0.31 -7.46 -20.85
C GLU A 64 -0.98 -6.38 -19.98
N ILE A 65 -0.85 -6.47 -18.64
CA ILE A 65 -1.36 -5.46 -17.72
C ILE A 65 -0.75 -4.08 -18.03
N VAL A 66 0.58 -3.99 -18.15
CA VAL A 66 1.29 -2.74 -18.43
C VAL A 66 0.87 -2.14 -19.77
N SER A 67 0.78 -2.95 -20.82
CA SER A 67 0.41 -2.51 -22.16
C SER A 67 -1.01 -1.95 -22.19
N GLN A 68 -1.97 -2.67 -21.64
CA GLN A 68 -3.37 -2.25 -21.62
C GLN A 68 -3.59 -1.05 -20.70
N ALA A 69 -2.94 -1.01 -19.53
CA ALA A 69 -3.03 0.14 -18.64
C ALA A 69 -2.58 1.43 -19.34
N LYS A 70 -1.50 1.37 -20.11
CA LYS A 70 -1.02 2.50 -20.91
C LYS A 70 -2.03 2.89 -21.99
N GLU A 71 -2.61 1.92 -22.69
CA GLU A 71 -3.66 2.16 -23.69
C GLU A 71 -4.90 2.84 -23.08
N TYR A 72 -5.24 2.50 -21.84
CA TYR A 72 -6.35 3.10 -21.10
C TYR A 72 -6.04 4.52 -20.57
N GLY A 73 -4.84 5.03 -20.78
CA GLY A 73 -4.41 6.35 -20.31
C GLY A 73 -4.06 6.39 -18.83
N LEU A 74 -3.85 5.23 -18.20
CA LEU A 74 -3.36 5.12 -16.83
C LEU A 74 -1.86 5.48 -16.77
N ASN A 75 -1.42 5.99 -15.63
CA ASN A 75 -0.03 6.40 -15.40
C ASN A 75 0.57 5.82 -14.11
N THR A 76 -0.18 5.01 -13.39
CA THR A 76 0.26 4.39 -12.14
C THR A 76 -0.38 3.01 -11.95
N LEU A 77 0.44 2.02 -11.58
CA LEU A 77 0.00 0.71 -11.14
C LEU A 77 0.23 0.54 -9.65
N ILE A 78 -0.80 0.13 -8.90
CA ILE A 78 -0.73 -0.16 -7.48
C ILE A 78 -0.84 -1.67 -7.33
N VAL A 79 0.31 -2.34 -7.16
CA VAL A 79 0.40 -3.81 -7.26
C VAL A 79 0.57 -4.44 -5.89
N HIS A 80 -0.27 -5.43 -5.59
CA HIS A 80 -0.26 -6.13 -4.32
C HIS A 80 0.91 -7.11 -4.26
N VAL A 81 1.96 -6.75 -3.53
CA VAL A 81 3.21 -7.52 -3.45
C VAL A 81 3.41 -8.24 -2.11
N ARG A 82 2.60 -7.91 -1.09
CA ARG A 82 2.61 -8.59 0.22
C ARG A 82 1.20 -8.69 0.81
N PRO A 83 0.40 -9.70 0.39
CA PRO A 83 -0.99 -9.84 0.84
C PRO A 83 -1.17 -10.56 2.18
N PHE A 84 -0.25 -11.47 2.61
CA PHE A 84 -0.45 -12.40 3.71
C PHE A 84 0.77 -12.55 4.63
N GLY A 85 1.52 -11.48 4.89
CA GLY A 85 2.79 -11.58 5.61
C GLY A 85 3.79 -12.48 4.88
N ASP A 86 3.69 -12.53 3.57
CA ASP A 86 4.55 -13.20 2.61
C ASP A 86 5.04 -12.19 1.56
N ALA A 87 5.88 -12.58 0.61
CA ALA A 87 6.46 -11.64 -0.34
C ALA A 87 6.44 -12.16 -1.79
N MET A 88 6.18 -11.27 -2.74
CA MET A 88 6.38 -11.49 -4.18
C MET A 88 7.78 -10.98 -4.62
N TYR A 89 8.77 -11.09 -3.73
CA TYR A 89 10.16 -10.71 -3.94
C TYR A 89 11.05 -11.50 -2.96
N PRO A 90 12.36 -11.66 -3.26
CA PRO A 90 13.28 -12.24 -2.29
C PRO A 90 13.32 -11.39 -1.03
N SER A 91 12.91 -11.94 0.09
CA SER A 91 12.86 -11.29 1.39
C SER A 91 13.62 -12.11 2.43
N GLU A 92 14.35 -11.43 3.32
CA GLU A 92 14.98 -12.06 4.47
C GLU A 92 14.04 -12.17 5.68
N ILE A 93 12.85 -11.53 5.59
CA ILE A 93 11.88 -11.44 6.69
C ILE A 93 10.64 -12.32 6.41
N TYR A 94 10.17 -12.32 5.16
CA TYR A 94 8.93 -12.95 4.76
C TYR A 94 9.16 -14.11 3.80
N PRO A 95 8.43 -15.22 3.93
CA PRO A 95 8.50 -16.33 2.98
C PRO A 95 7.94 -15.89 1.62
N TRP A 96 8.32 -16.62 0.58
CA TRP A 96 7.73 -16.47 -0.75
C TRP A 96 6.21 -16.66 -0.72
N SER A 97 5.48 -15.83 -1.45
CA SER A 97 4.04 -15.95 -1.56
C SER A 97 3.63 -17.23 -2.29
N HIS A 98 2.60 -17.91 -1.76
CA HIS A 98 2.00 -19.09 -2.38
C HIS A 98 1.42 -18.79 -3.78
N LEU A 99 1.14 -17.53 -4.08
CA LEU A 99 0.58 -17.10 -5.36
C LEU A 99 1.53 -17.36 -6.54
N LEU A 100 2.85 -17.44 -6.28
CA LEU A 100 3.88 -17.64 -7.30
C LEU A 100 4.10 -19.11 -7.66
N THR A 101 3.93 -20.01 -6.70
CA THR A 101 4.27 -21.43 -6.87
C THR A 101 3.17 -22.39 -6.41
N GLY A 102 2.10 -21.86 -5.80
CA GLY A 102 1.03 -22.64 -5.15
C GLY A 102 1.36 -23.07 -3.71
N THR A 103 2.57 -22.81 -3.23
CA THR A 103 3.01 -23.15 -1.87
C THR A 103 3.75 -21.98 -1.27
N GLN A 104 3.34 -21.51 -0.09
CA GLN A 104 4.05 -20.44 0.62
C GLN A 104 5.46 -20.91 1.01
N GLY A 105 6.47 -20.08 0.79
CA GLY A 105 7.88 -20.43 0.96
C GLY A 105 8.52 -21.08 -0.28
N GLY A 106 7.74 -21.41 -1.31
CA GLY A 106 8.26 -21.95 -2.57
C GLY A 106 8.94 -20.87 -3.41
N ASP A 107 10.24 -21.01 -3.67
CA ASP A 107 11.02 -20.10 -4.50
C ASP A 107 10.58 -20.20 -5.98
N PRO A 108 10.14 -19.10 -6.61
CA PRO A 108 9.75 -19.11 -8.02
C PRO A 108 10.95 -19.15 -8.97
N GLY A 109 12.18 -18.95 -8.48
CA GLY A 109 13.40 -18.92 -9.26
C GLY A 109 13.69 -17.62 -10.03
N PHE A 110 12.96 -16.55 -9.73
CA PHE A 110 13.16 -15.20 -10.28
C PHE A 110 12.65 -14.14 -9.29
N ASP A 111 12.93 -12.88 -9.54
CA ASP A 111 12.43 -11.75 -8.76
C ASP A 111 11.23 -11.07 -9.46
N PRO A 112 9.98 -11.36 -9.02
CA PRO A 112 8.79 -10.74 -9.60
C PRO A 112 8.74 -9.22 -9.41
N LEU A 113 9.15 -8.70 -8.25
CA LEU A 113 9.07 -7.27 -7.95
C LEU A 113 10.03 -6.46 -8.80
N GLU A 114 11.27 -6.92 -8.96
CA GLU A 114 12.23 -6.28 -9.88
C GLU A 114 11.64 -6.18 -11.29
N TYR A 115 11.11 -7.30 -11.79
CA TYR A 115 10.51 -7.33 -13.11
C TYR A 115 9.35 -6.33 -13.25
N MET A 116 8.43 -6.34 -12.29
CA MET A 116 7.24 -5.48 -12.32
C MET A 116 7.58 -3.99 -12.27
N VAL A 117 8.48 -3.58 -11.37
CA VAL A 117 8.92 -2.18 -11.27
C VAL A 117 9.58 -1.74 -12.57
N ARG A 118 10.53 -2.52 -13.08
CA ARG A 118 11.24 -2.21 -14.32
C ARG A 118 10.30 -2.08 -15.52
N LYS A 119 9.38 -3.02 -15.71
CA LYS A 119 8.42 -2.98 -16.83
C LYS A 119 7.47 -1.80 -16.75
N THR A 120 7.01 -1.46 -15.56
CA THR A 120 6.14 -0.30 -15.33
C THR A 120 6.88 1.01 -15.64
N HIS A 121 8.13 1.14 -15.19
CA HIS A 121 8.99 2.30 -15.49
C HIS A 121 9.34 2.41 -16.98
N GLU A 122 9.64 1.30 -17.67
CA GLU A 122 9.86 1.28 -19.13
C GLU A 122 8.64 1.84 -19.90
N ALA A 123 7.45 1.67 -19.36
CA ALA A 123 6.22 2.25 -19.92
C ALA A 123 5.98 3.72 -19.53
N GLY A 124 6.83 4.31 -18.67
CA GLY A 124 6.71 5.68 -18.16
C GLY A 124 5.60 5.83 -17.10
N MET A 125 5.27 4.77 -16.38
CA MET A 125 4.26 4.75 -15.32
C MET A 125 4.91 4.55 -13.96
N GLN A 126 4.25 5.06 -12.89
CA GLN A 126 4.64 4.79 -11.51
C GLN A 126 4.25 3.39 -11.06
N PHE A 127 5.08 2.79 -10.21
CA PHE A 127 4.82 1.53 -9.52
C PHE A 127 4.69 1.77 -8.01
N HIS A 128 3.50 1.56 -7.46
CA HIS A 128 3.26 1.58 -6.03
C HIS A 128 3.20 0.16 -5.48
N ALA A 129 4.09 -0.17 -4.54
CA ALA A 129 4.10 -1.46 -3.88
C ALA A 129 3.00 -1.49 -2.81
N TRP A 130 1.95 -2.26 -3.06
CA TRP A 130 0.82 -2.41 -2.14
C TRP A 130 1.05 -3.58 -1.20
N LEU A 131 0.93 -3.30 0.09
CA LEU A 131 1.12 -4.25 1.18
C LEU A 131 -0.06 -4.18 2.15
N ASN A 132 -0.49 -5.34 2.63
CA ASN A 132 -1.34 -5.42 3.81
C ASN A 132 -0.46 -5.55 5.06
N PRO A 133 -0.45 -4.58 5.98
CA PRO A 133 0.53 -4.58 7.06
C PRO A 133 0.28 -5.64 8.14
N LEU A 134 -0.98 -6.02 8.41
CA LEU A 134 -1.33 -6.84 9.57
C LEU A 134 -1.84 -8.24 9.21
N ARG A 135 -2.33 -8.46 7.98
CA ARG A 135 -2.96 -9.73 7.62
C ARG A 135 -1.93 -10.83 7.35
N ILE A 136 -2.10 -11.97 8.01
CA ILE A 136 -1.30 -13.18 7.82
C ILE A 136 -2.10 -14.22 7.02
N GLN A 137 -3.39 -14.36 7.33
CA GLN A 137 -4.30 -15.29 6.67
C GLN A 137 -5.71 -14.72 6.67
N SER A 138 -6.48 -14.97 5.63
CA SER A 138 -7.89 -14.60 5.54
C SER A 138 -8.71 -15.75 4.98
N LYS A 139 -9.78 -16.13 5.66
CA LYS A 139 -10.68 -17.22 5.26
C LYS A 139 -9.91 -18.51 4.90
N GLY A 140 -8.92 -18.84 5.74
CA GLY A 140 -8.09 -20.01 5.54
C GLY A 140 -7.10 -19.96 4.37
N THR A 141 -6.85 -18.76 3.81
CA THR A 141 -5.89 -18.56 2.71
C THR A 141 -4.72 -17.69 3.17
N PRO A 142 -3.44 -18.10 2.95
CA PRO A 142 -3.01 -19.41 2.45
C PRO A 142 -3.36 -20.55 3.43
N SER A 143 -3.68 -21.75 2.93
CA SER A 143 -4.15 -22.86 3.77
C SER A 143 -3.09 -23.42 4.69
N ILE A 144 -1.82 -23.31 4.30
CA ILE A 144 -0.65 -23.76 5.07
C ILE A 144 0.33 -22.59 5.08
N LEU A 145 0.73 -22.18 6.28
CA LEU A 145 1.80 -21.20 6.46
C LEU A 145 3.17 -21.88 6.38
N ALA A 146 4.12 -21.22 5.76
CA ALA A 146 5.49 -21.73 5.66
C ALA A 146 6.15 -21.84 7.05
N PRO A 147 7.09 -22.79 7.25
CA PRO A 147 7.83 -22.91 8.51
C PRO A 147 8.61 -21.66 8.90
N ASP A 148 9.09 -20.89 7.92
CA ASP A 148 9.81 -19.64 8.08
C ASP A 148 8.89 -18.40 8.14
N HIS A 149 7.57 -18.57 8.10
CA HIS A 149 6.64 -17.48 8.34
C HIS A 149 6.73 -17.01 9.79
N LEU A 150 6.75 -15.70 10.04
CA LEU A 150 6.85 -15.12 11.39
C LEU A 150 5.78 -15.66 12.35
N TYR A 151 4.56 -15.89 11.88
CA TYR A 151 3.50 -16.53 12.68
C TYR A 151 3.92 -17.91 13.16
N THR A 152 4.43 -18.75 12.26
CA THR A 152 4.88 -20.11 12.59
C THR A 152 6.05 -20.05 13.55
N GLN A 153 7.05 -19.21 13.27
CA GLN A 153 8.22 -19.03 14.12
C GLN A 153 7.84 -18.62 15.55
N TRP A 154 7.02 -17.59 15.72
CA TRP A 154 6.63 -17.09 17.05
C TRP A 154 5.69 -18.00 17.81
N ARG A 155 4.92 -18.84 17.12
CA ARG A 155 4.03 -19.83 17.77
C ARG A 155 4.71 -21.15 18.14
N GLU A 156 5.79 -21.50 17.45
CA GLU A 156 6.46 -22.81 17.60
C GLU A 156 7.81 -22.72 18.29
N ASP A 157 8.32 -21.51 18.57
CA ASP A 157 9.54 -21.35 19.35
C ASP A 157 9.29 -21.65 20.85
N SER A 158 10.33 -21.53 21.68
CA SER A 158 10.22 -21.80 23.12
C SER A 158 9.99 -20.54 23.95
N ASP A 159 9.80 -19.37 23.32
CA ASP A 159 9.58 -18.10 23.99
C ASP A 159 8.08 -17.77 24.13
N PRO A 160 7.47 -17.94 25.32
CA PRO A 160 6.04 -17.63 25.48
C PRO A 160 5.73 -16.12 25.45
N ASN A 161 6.75 -15.23 25.41
CA ASN A 161 6.52 -13.80 25.41
C ASN A 161 6.09 -13.27 24.04
N ASN A 162 6.35 -13.99 22.97
CA ASN A 162 5.99 -13.61 21.62
C ASN A 162 4.76 -14.32 21.05
N ASP A 163 4.15 -15.25 21.81
CA ASP A 163 2.94 -15.95 21.39
C ASP A 163 1.79 -14.98 21.02
N ASP A 164 1.64 -13.89 21.77
CA ASP A 164 0.57 -12.90 21.56
C ASP A 164 0.95 -11.81 20.52
N TRP A 165 2.12 -11.90 19.87
CA TRP A 165 2.51 -11.02 18.74
C TRP A 165 1.70 -11.30 17.47
N VAL A 166 1.06 -12.46 17.43
CA VAL A 166 0.11 -12.87 16.39
C VAL A 166 -1.18 -13.33 17.02
N VAL A 167 -2.31 -13.09 16.34
CA VAL A 167 -3.65 -13.37 16.84
C VAL A 167 -4.43 -14.18 15.82
N ASP A 168 -5.05 -15.27 16.29
CA ASP A 168 -6.11 -15.96 15.55
C ASP A 168 -7.44 -15.29 15.86
N TRP A 169 -8.12 -14.79 14.83
CA TRP A 169 -9.42 -14.15 14.98
C TRP A 169 -10.38 -14.61 13.89
N GLU A 170 -11.50 -15.19 14.28
CA GLU A 170 -12.45 -15.81 13.34
C GLU A 170 -11.74 -16.78 12.38
N GLU A 171 -11.89 -16.59 11.08
CA GLU A 171 -11.24 -17.40 10.05
C GLU A 171 -9.91 -16.81 9.56
N GLY A 172 -9.32 -15.88 10.29
CA GLY A 172 -8.09 -15.19 9.92
C GLY A 172 -6.98 -15.26 10.95
N LYS A 173 -5.80 -14.82 10.55
CA LYS A 173 -4.62 -14.64 11.39
C LYS A 173 -4.02 -13.28 11.13
N TYR A 174 -3.53 -12.63 12.20
CA TYR A 174 -3.11 -11.24 12.13
C TYR A 174 -1.85 -11.00 12.98
N PHE A 175 -1.00 -10.10 12.53
CA PHE A 175 0.01 -9.47 13.37
C PHE A 175 -0.67 -8.55 14.39
N ASN A 176 -0.19 -8.56 15.63
CA ASN A 176 -0.74 -7.70 16.70
C ASN A 176 0.06 -6.38 16.78
N PRO A 177 -0.47 -5.27 16.31
CA PRO A 177 0.26 -3.99 16.27
C PRO A 177 0.43 -3.36 17.66
N ALA A 178 -0.12 -3.95 18.70
CA ALA A 178 0.09 -3.51 20.08
C ALA A 178 1.55 -3.63 20.52
N TYR A 179 2.27 -4.62 19.99
CA TYR A 179 3.65 -4.90 20.37
C TYR A 179 4.64 -4.09 19.53
N PRO A 180 5.59 -3.38 20.17
CA PRO A 180 6.62 -2.62 19.46
C PRO A 180 7.46 -3.49 18.51
N GLU A 181 7.77 -4.73 18.91
CA GLU A 181 8.55 -5.69 18.14
C GLU A 181 7.84 -6.06 16.83
N VAL A 182 6.53 -6.21 16.86
CA VAL A 182 5.71 -6.47 15.66
C VAL A 182 5.73 -5.26 14.72
N ARG A 183 5.54 -4.06 15.28
CA ARG A 183 5.62 -2.84 14.46
C ARG A 183 6.99 -2.68 13.82
N GLU A 184 8.07 -2.95 14.55
CA GLU A 184 9.42 -2.88 14.00
C GLU A 184 9.64 -3.91 12.87
N LYS A 185 9.14 -5.15 13.00
CA LYS A 185 9.21 -6.14 11.92
C LYS A 185 8.48 -5.69 10.66
N ILE A 186 7.34 -5.04 10.80
CA ILE A 186 6.62 -4.47 9.66
C ILE A 186 7.44 -3.35 9.00
N ILE A 187 8.04 -2.47 9.81
CA ILE A 187 8.90 -1.37 9.34
C ILE A 187 10.16 -1.91 8.65
N GLU A 188 10.82 -2.95 9.21
CA GLU A 188 11.96 -3.63 8.58
C GLU A 188 11.60 -4.13 7.17
N GLY A 189 10.43 -4.76 7.01
CA GLY A 189 9.96 -5.22 5.71
C GLY A 189 9.67 -4.10 4.72
N ILE A 190 9.32 -2.89 5.18
CA ILE A 190 9.21 -1.70 4.33
C ILE A 190 10.60 -1.20 3.92
N ARG A 191 11.55 -1.15 4.86
CA ARG A 191 12.94 -0.79 4.55
C ARG A 191 13.52 -1.68 3.46
N GLU A 192 13.33 -3.01 3.59
CA GLU A 192 13.80 -3.99 2.61
C GLU A 192 13.34 -3.66 1.19
N ILE A 193 12.08 -3.26 1.00
CA ILE A 193 11.57 -2.88 -0.32
C ILE A 193 12.22 -1.57 -0.81
N VAL A 194 12.22 -0.53 0.02
CA VAL A 194 12.68 0.80 -0.39
C VAL A 194 14.19 0.84 -0.64
N GLU A 195 14.97 0.01 0.07
CA GLU A 195 16.42 -0.11 -0.11
C GLU A 195 16.80 -0.87 -1.38
N ASN A 196 15.99 -1.89 -1.77
CA ASN A 196 16.35 -2.80 -2.84
C ASN A 196 15.65 -2.53 -4.18
N TYR A 197 14.52 -1.79 -4.17
CA TYR A 197 13.71 -1.56 -5.36
C TYR A 197 13.41 -0.07 -5.56
N PRO A 198 13.49 0.44 -6.80
CA PRO A 198 13.16 1.83 -7.11
C PRO A 198 11.64 2.05 -7.22
N VAL A 199 10.87 1.57 -6.22
CA VAL A 199 9.43 1.82 -6.17
C VAL A 199 9.13 3.30 -6.00
N ASP A 200 8.03 3.78 -6.59
CA ASP A 200 7.62 5.19 -6.47
C ASP A 200 6.86 5.45 -5.17
N ALA A 201 6.18 4.43 -4.65
CA ALA A 201 5.50 4.50 -3.37
C ALA A 201 5.35 3.14 -2.67
N ILE A 202 5.20 3.20 -1.35
CA ILE A 202 4.60 2.15 -0.53
C ILE A 202 3.13 2.51 -0.31
N HIS A 203 2.25 1.53 -0.46
CA HIS A 203 0.81 1.70 -0.35
C HIS A 203 0.21 0.70 0.63
N PHE A 204 -0.53 1.18 1.64
CA PHE A 204 -1.36 0.36 2.52
C PHE A 204 -2.83 0.48 2.14
N ASP A 205 -3.58 -0.60 2.31
CA ASP A 205 -5.03 -0.62 2.20
C ASP A 205 -5.74 -0.22 3.52
N ASP A 206 -7.01 -0.58 3.68
CA ASP A 206 -7.85 -0.26 4.84
C ASP A 206 -7.83 -1.34 5.94
N TYR A 207 -7.03 -2.40 5.79
CA TYR A 207 -7.01 -3.50 6.74
C TYR A 207 -6.03 -3.26 7.89
N PHE A 208 -6.48 -2.52 8.92
CA PHE A 208 -5.80 -2.34 10.20
C PHE A 208 -6.33 -3.36 11.23
N TYR A 209 -6.89 -2.95 12.38
CA TYR A 209 -7.51 -3.93 13.26
C TYR A 209 -8.69 -4.61 12.55
N PRO A 210 -8.81 -5.96 12.63
CA PRO A 210 -9.89 -6.67 11.93
C PRO A 210 -11.23 -6.55 12.64
N THR A 211 -11.24 -6.06 13.87
CA THR A 211 -12.43 -5.99 14.73
C THR A 211 -12.32 -4.89 15.77
N SER A 212 -13.45 -4.38 16.22
CA SER A 212 -13.57 -3.53 17.40
C SER A 212 -13.72 -4.32 18.72
N ASP A 213 -13.89 -5.65 18.66
CA ASP A 213 -14.01 -6.50 19.85
C ASP A 213 -12.71 -6.47 20.67
N GLY A 214 -12.85 -6.24 21.99
CA GLY A 214 -11.72 -6.16 22.92
C GLY A 214 -11.00 -7.49 23.15
N ALA A 215 -11.62 -8.61 22.82
CA ALA A 215 -11.01 -9.94 22.98
C ALA A 215 -9.84 -10.17 22.02
N PHE A 216 -9.74 -9.39 20.93
CA PHE A 216 -8.66 -9.51 19.95
C PHE A 216 -7.27 -9.32 20.57
N ASP A 217 -7.11 -8.31 21.41
CA ASP A 217 -5.84 -7.90 22.02
C ASP A 217 -5.92 -7.70 23.54
N GLU A 218 -6.86 -8.41 24.21
CA GLU A 218 -7.19 -8.27 25.63
C GLU A 218 -5.96 -8.29 26.55
N LYS A 219 -5.07 -9.28 26.37
CA LYS A 219 -3.86 -9.40 27.18
C LYS A 219 -2.92 -8.21 27.03
N ALA A 220 -2.72 -7.76 25.78
CA ALA A 220 -1.86 -6.62 25.49
C ALA A 220 -2.45 -5.32 26.08
N TYR A 221 -3.76 -5.14 25.98
CA TYR A 221 -4.44 -3.99 26.57
C TYR A 221 -4.42 -4.02 28.10
N GLN A 222 -4.59 -5.18 28.72
CA GLN A 222 -4.46 -5.35 30.17
C GLN A 222 -3.06 -4.99 30.63
N ALA A 223 -2.01 -5.52 30.00
CA ALA A 223 -0.63 -5.20 30.31
C ALA A 223 -0.33 -3.70 30.19
N TYR A 224 -0.88 -3.05 29.15
CA TYR A 224 -0.81 -1.60 28.99
C TYR A 224 -1.46 -0.87 30.18
N THR A 225 -2.69 -1.21 30.55
CA THR A 225 -3.41 -0.53 31.65
C THR A 225 -2.68 -0.70 33.00
N GLU A 226 -2.13 -1.87 33.26
CA GLU A 226 -1.31 -2.12 34.46
C GLU A 226 -0.01 -1.31 34.45
N SER A 227 0.60 -1.09 33.30
CA SER A 227 1.84 -0.30 33.15
C SER A 227 1.65 1.19 33.42
N VAL A 228 0.45 1.73 33.27
CA VAL A 228 0.13 3.15 33.51
C VAL A 228 0.17 3.49 35.01
N GLY A 229 -0.01 2.50 35.90
CA GLY A 229 0.04 2.68 37.35
C GLY A 229 -1.08 3.60 37.87
N GLU A 230 -0.71 4.69 38.56
CA GLU A 230 -1.68 5.67 39.14
C GLU A 230 -2.26 6.63 38.08
N GLY A 231 -1.82 6.56 36.82
CA GLY A 231 -2.34 7.37 35.73
C GLY A 231 -3.71 6.92 35.25
N VAL A 232 -4.29 7.69 34.31
CA VAL A 232 -5.53 7.30 33.63
C VAL A 232 -5.16 6.67 32.29
N PRO A 233 -5.39 5.36 32.09
CA PRO A 233 -5.10 4.72 30.83
C PRO A 233 -6.01 5.26 29.71
N LEU A 234 -5.52 5.21 28.46
CA LEU A 234 -6.35 5.40 27.28
C LEU A 234 -7.44 4.33 27.25
N THR A 235 -8.60 4.69 26.74
CA THR A 235 -9.63 3.69 26.40
C THR A 235 -9.12 2.75 25.32
N LEU A 236 -9.70 1.56 25.20
CA LEU A 236 -9.28 0.59 24.18
C LEU A 236 -9.24 1.17 22.75
N PRO A 237 -10.28 1.91 22.26
CA PRO A 237 -10.20 2.55 20.95
C PRO A 237 -9.05 3.56 20.83
N GLN A 238 -8.86 4.41 21.84
CA GLN A 238 -7.77 5.39 21.84
C GLN A 238 -6.38 4.73 21.84
N TRP A 239 -6.20 3.65 22.58
CA TRP A 239 -4.96 2.90 22.63
C TRP A 239 -4.66 2.18 21.30
N ARG A 240 -5.67 1.60 20.66
CA ARG A 240 -5.54 1.02 19.32
C ARG A 240 -5.16 2.06 18.28
N ILE A 241 -5.79 3.22 18.29
CA ILE A 241 -5.44 4.37 17.45
C ILE A 241 -3.98 4.76 17.68
N ALA A 242 -3.52 4.86 18.93
CA ALA A 242 -2.14 5.21 19.25
C ALA A 242 -1.13 4.17 18.70
N ASN A 243 -1.46 2.88 18.77
CA ASN A 243 -0.64 1.81 18.20
C ASN A 243 -0.51 1.92 16.68
N ILE A 244 -1.62 2.15 15.98
CA ILE A 244 -1.63 2.31 14.52
C ILE A 244 -0.92 3.61 14.12
N ASN A 245 -1.14 4.72 14.82
CA ASN A 245 -0.43 5.97 14.56
C ASN A 245 1.09 5.82 14.74
N THR A 246 1.52 5.04 15.74
CA THR A 246 2.94 4.72 15.94
C THR A 246 3.51 3.92 14.77
N LEU A 247 2.75 2.91 14.28
CA LEU A 247 3.15 2.14 13.10
C LEU A 247 3.23 3.03 11.85
N VAL A 248 2.19 3.79 11.57
CA VAL A 248 2.09 4.63 10.35
C VAL A 248 3.18 5.70 10.32
N SER A 249 3.39 6.43 11.42
CA SER A 249 4.46 7.43 11.51
C SER A 249 5.86 6.80 11.47
N GLY A 250 6.02 5.59 12.02
CA GLY A 250 7.26 4.82 11.95
C GLY A 250 7.59 4.40 10.52
N VAL A 251 6.61 3.91 9.77
CA VAL A 251 6.75 3.58 8.34
C VAL A 251 7.11 4.82 7.53
N TYR A 252 6.38 5.92 7.72
CA TYR A 252 6.67 7.19 7.05
C TYR A 252 8.12 7.63 7.29
N SER A 253 8.54 7.66 8.55
CA SER A 253 9.89 8.07 8.94
C SER A 253 10.96 7.15 8.35
N ALA A 254 10.72 5.83 8.33
CA ALA A 254 11.64 4.86 7.75
C ALA A 254 11.83 5.09 6.24
N ILE A 255 10.75 5.24 5.50
CA ILE A 255 10.79 5.53 4.06
C ILE A 255 11.56 6.81 3.79
N LYS A 256 11.22 7.91 4.50
CA LYS A 256 11.86 9.21 4.27
C LYS A 256 13.34 9.24 4.66
N SER A 257 13.76 8.39 5.60
CA SER A 257 15.18 8.27 5.98
C SER A 257 16.03 7.56 4.92
N ILE A 258 15.42 6.67 4.11
CA ILE A 258 16.11 5.92 3.04
C ILE A 258 16.04 6.72 1.73
N ASN A 259 14.84 7.06 1.30
CA ASN A 259 14.61 7.82 0.09
C ASN A 259 13.41 8.76 0.26
N PRO A 260 13.64 10.07 0.43
CA PRO A 260 12.56 11.04 0.65
C PRO A 260 11.63 11.22 -0.56
N GLN A 261 12.02 10.75 -1.74
CA GLN A 261 11.17 10.82 -2.95
C GLN A 261 10.15 9.69 -3.02
N VAL A 262 10.39 8.56 -2.36
CA VAL A 262 9.41 7.47 -2.28
C VAL A 262 8.24 7.93 -1.43
N GLN A 263 7.04 7.85 -1.99
CA GLN A 263 5.81 8.24 -1.29
C GLN A 263 5.31 7.13 -0.37
N PHE A 264 4.60 7.51 0.66
CA PHE A 264 3.82 6.60 1.48
C PHE A 264 2.36 7.01 1.46
N GLY A 265 1.49 6.11 1.05
CA GLY A 265 0.06 6.36 1.00
C GLY A 265 -0.77 5.27 1.61
N ILE A 266 -1.98 5.65 2.00
CA ILE A 266 -2.97 4.73 2.56
C ILE A 266 -4.29 4.92 1.83
N SER A 267 -4.96 3.80 1.52
CA SER A 267 -6.34 3.82 1.03
C SER A 267 -7.30 3.32 2.11
N PRO A 268 -7.76 4.22 3.00
CA PRO A 268 -8.72 3.90 4.04
C PRO A 268 -10.11 3.69 3.46
N GLN A 269 -11.05 3.26 4.31
CA GLN A 269 -12.46 3.19 3.90
C GLN A 269 -13.00 4.58 3.57
N GLY A 270 -14.04 4.65 2.73
CA GLY A 270 -14.74 5.91 2.48
C GLY A 270 -15.49 6.44 3.72
N ASN A 271 -15.89 5.54 4.62
CA ASN A 271 -16.58 5.86 5.87
C ASN A 271 -15.59 6.08 7.00
N ILE A 272 -15.36 7.34 7.38
CA ILE A 272 -14.43 7.75 8.43
C ILE A 272 -14.74 7.09 9.78
N THR A 273 -16.01 6.88 10.13
CA THR A 273 -16.40 6.21 11.38
C THR A 273 -15.90 4.77 11.41
N ASN A 274 -15.96 4.06 10.30
CA ASN A 274 -15.43 2.70 10.20
C ASN A 274 -13.91 2.69 10.38
N ASP A 275 -13.20 3.64 9.77
CA ASP A 275 -11.75 3.77 9.91
C ASP A 275 -11.35 3.94 11.38
N LEU A 276 -11.98 4.89 12.07
CA LEU A 276 -11.71 5.13 13.50
C LEU A 276 -11.99 3.90 14.36
N ASN A 277 -13.06 3.16 14.08
CA ASN A 277 -13.40 1.91 14.77
C ASN A 277 -12.35 0.81 14.55
N MET A 278 -11.64 0.83 13.43
CA MET A 278 -10.56 -0.11 13.10
C MET A 278 -9.17 0.44 13.44
N GLY A 279 -9.10 1.51 14.21
CA GLY A 279 -7.86 2.12 14.69
C GLY A 279 -7.16 3.03 13.67
N ALA A 280 -7.77 3.27 12.52
CA ALA A 280 -7.23 4.14 11.48
C ALA A 280 -7.61 5.61 11.74
N ASP A 281 -6.66 6.40 12.25
CA ASP A 281 -6.83 7.82 12.60
C ASP A 281 -6.68 8.72 11.37
N VAL A 282 -7.60 8.53 10.42
CA VAL A 282 -7.58 9.25 9.15
C VAL A 282 -7.68 10.76 9.29
N GLU A 283 -8.30 11.25 10.38
CA GLU A 283 -8.39 12.68 10.66
C GLU A 283 -7.02 13.27 10.99
N THR A 284 -6.22 12.58 11.81
CA THR A 284 -4.83 12.97 12.09
C THR A 284 -3.97 12.88 10.83
N TRP A 285 -4.07 11.78 10.08
CA TRP A 285 -3.25 11.58 8.88
C TRP A 285 -3.55 12.60 7.78
N ALA A 286 -4.80 13.05 7.66
CA ALA A 286 -5.23 14.06 6.69
C ALA A 286 -4.85 15.49 7.09
N SER A 287 -4.68 15.77 8.38
CA SER A 287 -4.48 17.12 8.91
C SER A 287 -3.09 17.41 9.46
N GLN A 288 -2.25 16.39 9.65
CA GLN A 288 -0.92 16.52 10.24
C GLN A 288 0.16 15.89 9.35
N LYS A 289 1.34 16.52 9.31
CA LYS A 289 2.53 15.99 8.62
C LYS A 289 3.16 14.82 9.40
N GLY A 290 3.86 13.94 8.69
CA GLY A 290 4.66 12.87 9.30
C GLY A 290 3.97 11.52 9.38
N TYR A 291 2.83 11.38 8.72
CA TYR A 291 2.08 10.12 8.65
C TYR A 291 2.04 9.57 7.21
N VAL A 292 1.62 10.38 6.24
CA VAL A 292 1.45 9.96 4.85
C VAL A 292 1.82 11.08 3.89
N ASP A 293 2.10 10.73 2.63
CA ASP A 293 2.21 11.68 1.51
C ASP A 293 0.88 11.78 0.75
N TYR A 294 0.02 10.76 0.84
CA TYR A 294 -1.31 10.80 0.26
C TYR A 294 -2.31 9.91 0.98
N LEU A 295 -3.57 10.25 0.86
CA LEU A 295 -4.72 9.43 1.20
C LEU A 295 -5.55 9.16 -0.05
N CYS A 296 -6.09 7.94 -0.13
CA CYS A 296 -7.00 7.53 -1.19
C CYS A 296 -8.22 6.81 -0.61
N PRO A 297 -9.19 7.53 -0.02
CA PRO A 297 -10.38 6.89 0.52
C PRO A 297 -11.11 6.08 -0.55
N GLN A 298 -11.52 4.87 -0.18
CA GLN A 298 -12.31 3.96 -0.99
C GLN A 298 -13.77 4.40 -0.98
N ILE A 299 -14.11 5.40 -1.81
CA ILE A 299 -15.48 5.88 -1.91
C ILE A 299 -16.26 5.00 -2.91
N TYR A 300 -16.51 3.76 -2.47
CA TYR A 300 -17.12 2.73 -3.31
C TYR A 300 -18.65 2.79 -3.29
N VAL A 301 -19.18 3.98 -3.41
CA VAL A 301 -20.61 4.30 -3.45
C VAL A 301 -20.87 5.38 -4.49
N ASN A 302 -22.05 5.38 -5.10
CA ASN A 302 -22.37 6.43 -6.06
C ASN A 302 -23.19 7.58 -5.46
N PHE A 303 -23.58 8.56 -6.29
CA PHE A 303 -24.33 9.75 -5.90
C PHE A 303 -25.70 9.45 -5.28
N ASP A 304 -26.31 8.31 -5.62
CA ASP A 304 -27.66 7.92 -5.17
C ASP A 304 -27.62 6.99 -3.96
N HIS A 305 -26.43 6.76 -3.36
CA HIS A 305 -26.31 5.95 -2.16
C HIS A 305 -27.06 6.60 -0.97
N PRO A 306 -27.98 5.88 -0.31
CA PRO A 306 -28.94 6.53 0.62
C PRO A 306 -28.32 7.08 1.90
N LEU A 307 -27.17 6.53 2.35
CA LEU A 307 -26.52 6.90 3.61
C LEU A 307 -25.20 7.65 3.42
N LEU A 308 -24.48 7.37 2.35
CA LEU A 308 -23.15 7.92 2.07
C LEU A 308 -23.06 8.32 0.59
N PRO A 309 -23.83 9.32 0.13
CA PRO A 309 -23.74 9.76 -1.26
C PRO A 309 -22.32 10.16 -1.61
N PHE A 310 -21.85 9.76 -2.80
CA PHE A 310 -20.47 9.98 -3.27
C PHE A 310 -19.99 11.42 -3.07
N ASN A 311 -20.79 12.39 -3.51
CA ASN A 311 -20.43 13.81 -3.44
C ASN A 311 -20.22 14.30 -1.99
N GLN A 312 -21.12 13.90 -1.07
CA GLN A 312 -20.98 14.30 0.33
C GLN A 312 -19.76 13.69 0.98
N THR A 313 -19.48 12.42 0.66
CA THR A 313 -18.32 11.71 1.17
C THR A 313 -17.01 12.32 0.62
N ALA A 314 -16.95 12.62 -0.67
CA ALA A 314 -15.79 13.26 -1.29
C ALA A 314 -15.56 14.67 -0.74
N ASP A 315 -16.64 15.45 -0.54
CA ASP A 315 -16.57 16.78 0.10
C ASP A 315 -15.96 16.71 1.50
N GLN A 316 -16.40 15.73 2.31
CA GLN A 316 -15.90 15.52 3.67
C GLN A 316 -14.39 15.21 3.67
N TRP A 317 -13.95 14.29 2.81
CA TRP A 317 -12.53 13.95 2.66
C TRP A 317 -11.70 15.16 2.18
N ARG A 318 -12.21 15.92 1.21
CA ARG A 318 -11.52 17.13 0.74
C ARG A 318 -11.35 18.17 1.85
N GLN A 319 -12.41 18.42 2.62
CA GLN A 319 -12.38 19.37 3.73
C GLN A 319 -11.42 18.94 4.86
N MET A 320 -11.35 17.65 5.11
CA MET A 320 -10.50 17.08 6.17
C MET A 320 -9.01 17.08 5.76
N THR A 321 -8.69 16.93 4.47
CA THR A 321 -7.30 16.83 4.00
C THR A 321 -6.69 18.22 3.90
N THR A 322 -6.05 18.65 5.01
CA THR A 322 -5.52 20.02 5.18
C THR A 322 -4.02 20.09 5.40
N ALA A 323 -3.36 18.95 5.69
CA ALA A 323 -1.92 18.92 5.87
C ALA A 323 -1.20 19.32 4.58
N GLU A 324 -0.30 20.28 4.68
CA GLU A 324 0.51 20.72 3.53
C GLU A 324 1.38 19.58 3.00
N GLY A 325 1.27 19.30 1.70
CA GLY A 325 2.01 18.24 1.02
C GLY A 325 1.29 16.89 0.99
N VAL A 326 0.19 16.70 1.73
CA VAL A 326 -0.63 15.49 1.65
C VAL A 326 -1.60 15.62 0.48
N LYS A 327 -1.50 14.70 -0.47
CA LYS A 327 -2.39 14.61 -1.63
C LYS A 327 -3.65 13.82 -1.30
N LEU A 328 -4.74 14.17 -1.97
CA LEU A 328 -6.00 13.43 -1.90
C LEU A 328 -6.32 12.82 -3.26
N TYR A 329 -6.26 11.50 -3.32
CA TYR A 329 -6.78 10.71 -4.43
C TYR A 329 -8.14 10.14 -4.05
N ILE A 330 -8.97 9.80 -5.03
CA ILE A 330 -10.28 9.18 -4.79
C ILE A 330 -10.31 7.78 -5.38
N GLY A 331 -10.61 6.80 -4.53
CA GLY A 331 -10.79 5.41 -4.92
C GLY A 331 -12.20 5.14 -5.43
N LEU A 332 -12.33 4.57 -6.62
CA LEU A 332 -13.60 4.30 -7.29
C LEU A 332 -13.83 2.80 -7.52
N ALA A 333 -15.09 2.37 -7.40
CA ALA A 333 -15.51 0.97 -7.45
C ALA A 333 -15.86 0.52 -8.88
N VAL A 334 -14.88 0.18 -9.70
CA VAL A 334 -15.12 -0.36 -11.05
C VAL A 334 -15.98 -1.62 -11.01
N TYR A 335 -15.76 -2.50 -10.02
CA TYR A 335 -16.49 -3.78 -9.90
C TYR A 335 -18.01 -3.65 -9.69
N LYS A 336 -18.49 -2.45 -9.30
CA LYS A 336 -19.91 -2.15 -9.14
C LYS A 336 -20.55 -1.61 -10.43
N ALA A 337 -19.74 -1.12 -11.36
CA ALA A 337 -20.23 -0.58 -12.62
C ALA A 337 -21.07 -1.62 -13.38
N GLY A 338 -22.25 -1.23 -13.84
CA GLY A 338 -23.18 -2.11 -14.55
C GLY A 338 -23.85 -3.20 -13.71
N SER A 339 -23.61 -3.23 -12.38
CA SER A 339 -24.26 -4.21 -11.49
C SER A 339 -25.74 -3.89 -11.29
N GLU A 340 -26.58 -4.92 -11.35
CA GLU A 340 -28.03 -4.79 -11.11
C GLU A 340 -28.36 -4.60 -9.62
N ASP A 341 -27.57 -5.21 -8.72
CA ASP A 341 -27.88 -5.31 -7.29
C ASP A 341 -26.99 -4.44 -6.38
N ALA A 342 -25.85 -3.95 -6.87
CA ALA A 342 -24.92 -3.19 -6.04
C ALA A 342 -25.59 -1.93 -5.45
N ASP A 343 -25.34 -1.70 -4.15
CA ASP A 343 -25.86 -0.56 -3.38
C ASP A 343 -27.39 -0.40 -3.53
N SER A 344 -28.13 -1.52 -3.40
CA SER A 344 -29.60 -1.59 -3.55
C SER A 344 -30.07 -1.17 -4.96
N GLY A 345 -29.29 -1.48 -5.99
CA GLY A 345 -29.66 -1.24 -7.38
C GLY A 345 -29.39 0.17 -7.89
N THR A 346 -28.64 0.98 -7.13
CA THR A 346 -28.34 2.37 -7.57
C THR A 346 -27.41 2.45 -8.78
N TRP A 347 -26.74 1.36 -9.15
CA TRP A 347 -25.88 1.22 -10.34
C TRP A 347 -26.62 0.71 -11.58
N ASN A 348 -27.80 0.12 -11.39
CA ASN A 348 -28.54 -0.53 -12.44
C ASN A 348 -28.96 0.43 -13.58
N GLY A 349 -28.68 0.04 -14.82
CA GLY A 349 -29.06 0.79 -16.02
C GLY A 349 -28.34 2.11 -16.22
N LYS A 350 -27.24 2.36 -15.50
CA LYS A 350 -26.39 3.55 -15.63
C LYS A 350 -25.06 3.18 -16.26
N THR A 351 -24.49 4.11 -17.01
CA THR A 351 -23.26 3.90 -17.78
C THR A 351 -22.25 5.05 -17.64
N ASP A 352 -22.57 6.04 -16.81
CA ASP A 352 -21.79 7.28 -16.65
C ASP A 352 -21.42 7.60 -15.18
N ILE A 353 -21.62 6.66 -14.26
CA ILE A 353 -21.38 6.91 -12.84
C ILE A 353 -19.91 7.22 -12.58
N LEU A 354 -19.00 6.34 -13.02
CA LEU A 354 -17.56 6.52 -12.81
C LEU A 354 -17.05 7.80 -13.47
N GLN A 355 -17.55 8.12 -14.69
CA GLN A 355 -17.21 9.37 -15.35
C GLN A 355 -17.59 10.58 -14.49
N ARG A 356 -18.81 10.62 -13.99
CA ARG A 356 -19.31 11.72 -13.15
C ARG A 356 -18.58 11.83 -11.82
N GLU A 357 -18.18 10.69 -11.23
CA GLU A 357 -17.36 10.64 -10.01
C GLU A 357 -15.98 11.23 -10.25
N ILE A 358 -15.34 10.93 -11.39
CA ILE A 358 -14.06 11.51 -11.79
C ILE A 358 -14.20 13.02 -12.00
N GLU A 359 -15.20 13.46 -12.75
CA GLU A 359 -15.46 14.88 -13.03
C GLU A 359 -15.73 15.66 -11.73
N TYR A 360 -16.48 15.08 -10.80
CA TYR A 360 -16.74 15.67 -9.50
C TYR A 360 -15.45 15.79 -8.67
N SER A 361 -14.65 14.72 -8.60
CA SER A 361 -13.37 14.70 -7.89
C SER A 361 -12.40 15.77 -8.43
N ARG A 362 -12.34 15.93 -9.76
CA ARG A 362 -11.58 17.01 -10.41
C ARG A 362 -12.08 18.38 -10.02
N SER A 363 -13.40 18.57 -9.93
CA SER A 363 -14.01 19.86 -9.53
C SER A 363 -13.69 20.23 -8.08
N LEU A 364 -13.43 19.26 -7.21
CA LEU A 364 -12.98 19.46 -5.83
C LEU A 364 -11.48 19.76 -5.71
N GLY A 365 -10.72 19.66 -6.82
CA GLY A 365 -9.27 19.79 -6.79
C GLY A 365 -8.59 18.61 -6.12
N CYS A 366 -9.12 17.40 -6.28
CA CYS A 366 -8.43 16.18 -5.90
C CYS A 366 -7.25 15.91 -6.85
N ASP A 367 -6.20 15.28 -6.35
CA ASP A 367 -4.93 15.11 -7.06
C ASP A 367 -4.95 13.92 -8.06
N GLY A 368 -5.99 13.10 -8.03
CA GLY A 368 -6.14 11.98 -8.96
C GLY A 368 -7.15 10.93 -8.51
N ILE A 369 -7.19 9.85 -9.29
CA ILE A 369 -8.16 8.78 -9.22
C ILE A 369 -7.44 7.45 -9.14
N MET A 370 -7.95 6.53 -8.32
CA MET A 370 -7.52 5.15 -8.25
C MET A 370 -8.71 4.22 -8.49
N LEU A 371 -8.61 3.33 -9.46
CA LEU A 371 -9.69 2.43 -9.90
C LEU A 371 -9.57 1.04 -9.27
N TYR A 372 -10.54 0.60 -8.53
CA TYR A 372 -10.58 -0.74 -7.96
C TYR A 372 -11.52 -1.63 -8.78
N SER A 373 -11.03 -2.56 -9.55
CA SER A 373 -9.66 -3.01 -9.72
C SER A 373 -9.42 -3.49 -11.15
N TRP A 374 -8.18 -3.85 -11.46
CA TRP A 374 -7.75 -4.36 -12.76
C TRP A 374 -8.64 -5.49 -13.30
N ASP A 375 -9.02 -6.45 -12.43
CA ASP A 375 -9.85 -7.60 -12.82
C ASP A 375 -11.22 -7.22 -13.41
N TYR A 376 -11.65 -5.96 -13.25
CA TYR A 376 -12.93 -5.45 -13.72
C TYR A 376 -12.80 -4.42 -14.86
N MET A 377 -11.58 -4.13 -15.32
CA MET A 377 -11.38 -3.15 -16.39
C MET A 377 -11.81 -3.63 -17.77
N ASP A 378 -11.93 -4.95 -17.97
CA ASP A 378 -12.33 -5.57 -19.24
C ASP A 378 -13.33 -6.71 -18.99
N THR A 379 -14.52 -6.37 -18.46
CA THR A 379 -15.62 -7.34 -18.29
C THR A 379 -16.87 -6.89 -19.04
N SER A 380 -17.70 -7.82 -19.43
CA SER A 380 -18.98 -7.49 -20.09
C SER A 380 -19.92 -6.64 -19.22
N GLN A 381 -19.81 -6.76 -17.89
CA GLN A 381 -20.59 -5.98 -16.94
C GLN A 381 -20.17 -4.51 -16.94
N THR A 382 -18.85 -4.23 -16.96
CA THR A 382 -18.29 -2.90 -16.68
C THR A 382 -17.93 -2.11 -17.94
N GLN A 383 -17.93 -2.76 -19.10
CA GLN A 383 -17.35 -2.25 -20.36
C GLN A 383 -17.85 -0.85 -20.77
N GLU A 384 -19.13 -0.52 -20.55
CA GLU A 384 -19.66 0.78 -20.96
C GLU A 384 -19.15 1.92 -20.07
N GLU A 385 -19.15 1.71 -18.75
CA GLU A 385 -18.58 2.67 -17.79
C GLU A 385 -17.06 2.83 -17.99
N VAL A 386 -16.33 1.71 -18.15
CA VAL A 386 -14.88 1.73 -18.38
C VAL A 386 -14.52 2.43 -19.68
N ALA A 387 -15.31 2.25 -20.75
CA ALA A 387 -15.09 2.96 -22.01
C ALA A 387 -15.20 4.48 -21.84
N ASN A 388 -16.16 4.95 -21.03
CA ASN A 388 -16.28 6.38 -20.71
C ASN A 388 -15.09 6.88 -19.87
N VAL A 389 -14.60 6.10 -18.91
CA VAL A 389 -13.41 6.43 -18.12
C VAL A 389 -12.17 6.54 -19.02
N ILE A 390 -11.93 5.56 -19.89
CA ILE A 390 -10.80 5.56 -20.82
C ILE A 390 -10.83 6.81 -21.70
N LYS A 391 -12.00 7.15 -22.24
CA LYS A 391 -12.17 8.33 -23.08
C LYS A 391 -11.72 9.62 -22.36
N ILE A 392 -12.18 9.85 -21.14
CA ILE A 392 -11.82 11.06 -20.39
C ILE A 392 -10.37 11.09 -19.93
N PHE A 393 -9.73 9.94 -19.74
CA PHE A 393 -8.30 9.84 -19.43
C PHE A 393 -7.44 10.14 -20.66
N GLN A 394 -7.84 9.68 -21.85
CA GLN A 394 -7.13 9.96 -23.10
C GLN A 394 -7.29 11.43 -23.54
N GLU A 395 -8.48 12.02 -23.39
CA GLU A 395 -8.73 13.44 -23.71
C GLU A 395 -7.93 14.39 -22.79
N GLY A 396 -7.75 14.04 -21.53
CA GLY A 396 -6.95 14.83 -20.57
C GLY A 396 -5.43 14.73 -20.75
N SER A 397 -4.95 13.81 -21.57
CA SER A 397 -3.51 13.60 -21.81
C SER A 397 -2.94 14.43 -22.97
N GLY A 398 -3.77 15.22 -23.63
CA GLY A 398 -3.44 15.99 -24.85
C GLY A 398 -3.22 17.48 -24.67
N ASN A 399 -3.13 18.00 -23.41
CA ASN A 399 -2.87 19.43 -23.16
C ASN A 399 -1.58 19.64 -22.39
#